data_2f4ca454ff0b86343fc24995f31ea340
#
_entry.id   2f4ca454ff0b86343fc24995f31ea340
#
_cell.length_a   1.000
_cell.length_b   1.000
_cell.length_c   1.000
_cell.angle_alpha   90.00
_cell.angle_beta   90.00
_cell.angle_gamma   90.00
#
_symmetry.space_group_name_H-M   'P 1'
#
loop_
_entity.id
_entity.type
_entity.pdbx_description
1 polymer ?
#
loop_
_entity_poly.entity_id
_entity_poly.type
_entity_poly.pdbx_seq_one_letter_code
_entity_poly.pdbx_strand_id
1 'polypeptide(L)'
;NTPVNSPSPFNYDTVFHGTTLTSFKPITAASLWSLLKKSSPKSCALDPIPTPLLFECLDAVMPVLTNIVNTSLTTGIYPSIYKTAIVKPLLKKPTLDPNELKNYRPVSNLSFMSKVLEKVVLAQVFSHLNSHNLISEFQSAYRPGHSTETALLKVTNDLLTAMDTGKVSVLTLLDLSAAFDTVDHDILLHRLEHTFGFQGTALAWVRSYLSGRTQTVSIDGRLSSPTVIRCGVPQGSVLGPILFILYTQPLSCVIGNHPVSHQLYADDTQIYSSSSPSEISATIHNMEKCICDVKSWMICNKLQMNHDKMEAILIATQRTNMSHALPSSLHINGIPIEFSKSLRNLGIIFDNSFSLHQHIMNTCRAAYIELRRISSI
;
A
#
# COMPACT_ATOMS: atom_id res chain seq x y z
N ASN A 1 -12.22 29.68 27.07
CA ASN A 1 -11.63 29.48 25.75
C ASN A 1 -10.48 28.47 25.90
N THR A 2 -10.79 27.21 25.98
CA THR A 2 -9.81 26.14 25.72
C THR A 2 -9.46 26.17 24.21
N PRO A 3 -8.19 26.17 23.81
CA PRO A 3 -7.83 26.09 22.41
C PRO A 3 -8.37 24.75 21.90
N VAL A 4 -9.25 24.80 20.91
CA VAL A 4 -9.63 23.63 20.11
C VAL A 4 -8.33 23.17 19.45
N ASN A 5 -7.74 22.07 19.92
CA ASN A 5 -6.57 21.47 19.30
C ASN A 5 -6.93 21.20 17.84
N SER A 6 -6.37 21.99 16.93
CA SER A 6 -6.48 21.74 15.50
C SER A 6 -5.98 20.32 15.23
N PRO A 7 -6.68 19.50 14.45
CA PRO A 7 -6.24 18.15 14.17
C PRO A 7 -4.87 18.19 13.48
N SER A 8 -3.88 17.54 14.11
CA SER A 8 -2.51 17.43 13.59
C SER A 8 -2.31 16.07 12.92
N PRO A 9 -1.55 15.98 11.82
CA PRO A 9 -1.20 14.70 11.19
C PRO A 9 -0.41 13.78 12.12
N PHE A 10 0.19 14.31 13.20
CA PHE A 10 1.08 13.60 14.12
C PHE A 10 0.40 13.12 15.41
N ASN A 11 -0.89 13.38 15.61
CA ASN A 11 -1.59 13.04 16.87
C ASN A 11 -1.51 11.57 17.28
N TYR A 12 -1.29 10.65 16.32
CA TYR A 12 -1.23 9.20 16.54
C TYR A 12 0.16 8.62 16.27
N ASP A 13 1.16 9.48 16.06
CA ASP A 13 2.53 9.04 15.85
C ASP A 13 3.16 8.62 17.19
N THR A 14 3.79 7.45 17.20
CA THR A 14 4.53 6.94 18.37
C THR A 14 5.97 7.46 18.32
N VAL A 15 6.54 7.79 19.46
CA VAL A 15 7.95 8.21 19.53
C VAL A 15 8.84 6.99 19.58
N PHE A 16 9.86 6.96 18.74
CA PHE A 16 10.86 5.89 18.70
C PHE A 16 11.89 6.04 19.82
N HIS A 17 12.12 4.97 20.57
CA HIS A 17 13.09 4.93 21.69
C HIS A 17 14.22 3.90 21.49
N GLY A 18 14.33 3.30 20.30
CA GLY A 18 15.34 2.29 19.99
C GLY A 18 16.67 2.84 19.45
N THR A 19 17.51 1.95 18.95
CA THR A 19 18.74 2.33 18.24
C THR A 19 18.40 2.92 16.87
N THR A 20 18.79 4.15 16.64
CA THR A 20 18.48 4.90 15.43
C THR A 20 19.27 4.42 14.21
N LEU A 21 18.67 4.51 13.03
CA LEU A 21 19.32 4.29 11.74
C LEU A 21 19.97 5.59 11.27
N THR A 22 21.23 5.79 11.61
CA THR A 22 21.94 7.05 11.32
C THR A 22 22.64 7.09 9.96
N SER A 23 22.96 5.91 9.39
CA SER A 23 23.63 5.80 8.10
C SER A 23 23.33 4.45 7.43
N PHE A 24 23.35 4.42 6.12
CA PHE A 24 23.37 3.17 5.36
C PHE A 24 24.79 2.63 5.23
N LYS A 25 24.95 1.33 5.45
CA LYS A 25 26.26 0.66 5.34
C LYS A 25 26.62 0.45 3.87
N PRO A 26 27.89 0.67 3.49
CA PRO A 26 28.39 0.33 2.17
C PRO A 26 28.19 -1.16 1.84
N ILE A 27 27.99 -1.44 0.56
CA ILE A 27 27.84 -2.80 0.04
C ILE A 27 29.16 -3.28 -0.58
N THR A 28 29.49 -4.56 -0.45
CA THR A 28 30.62 -5.17 -1.14
C THR A 28 30.29 -5.43 -2.62
N ALA A 29 31.31 -5.46 -3.48
CA ALA A 29 31.13 -5.80 -4.89
C ALA A 29 30.47 -7.18 -5.08
N ALA A 30 30.82 -8.17 -4.26
CA ALA A 30 30.23 -9.52 -4.29
C ALA A 30 28.73 -9.51 -3.95
N SER A 31 28.33 -8.72 -2.93
CA SER A 31 26.93 -8.57 -2.56
C SER A 31 26.14 -7.82 -3.63
N LEU A 32 26.71 -6.77 -4.23
CA LEU A 32 26.08 -6.03 -5.34
C LEU A 32 25.94 -6.92 -6.57
N TRP A 33 26.94 -7.73 -6.91
CA TRP A 33 26.87 -8.72 -7.98
C TRP A 33 25.71 -9.70 -7.77
N SER A 34 25.59 -10.28 -6.59
CA SER A 34 24.51 -11.21 -6.26
C SER A 34 23.13 -10.56 -6.41
N LEU A 35 23.00 -9.30 -6.02
CA LEU A 35 21.75 -8.55 -6.15
C LEU A 35 21.42 -8.26 -7.62
N LEU A 36 22.42 -7.90 -8.43
CA LEU A 36 22.27 -7.66 -9.87
C LEU A 36 21.80 -8.94 -10.57
N LYS A 37 22.44 -10.07 -10.36
CA LYS A 37 22.08 -11.36 -10.98
C LYS A 37 20.65 -11.81 -10.66
N LYS A 38 20.13 -11.46 -9.49
CA LYS A 38 18.73 -11.73 -9.10
C LYS A 38 17.73 -10.74 -9.69
N SER A 39 18.20 -9.67 -10.34
CA SER A 39 17.34 -8.63 -10.91
C SER A 39 16.99 -8.96 -12.36
N SER A 40 15.74 -8.69 -12.76
CA SER A 40 15.32 -8.86 -14.15
C SER A 40 16.10 -7.91 -15.08
N PRO A 41 16.68 -8.38 -16.18
CA PRO A 41 17.49 -7.57 -17.10
C PRO A 41 16.63 -6.71 -18.05
N LYS A 42 15.57 -6.08 -17.53
CA LYS A 42 14.70 -5.19 -18.31
C LYS A 42 15.28 -3.80 -18.37
N SER A 43 15.53 -3.32 -19.57
CA SER A 43 15.97 -1.94 -19.84
C SER A 43 14.80 -0.96 -19.81
N CYS A 44 15.13 0.28 -19.47
CA CYS A 44 14.25 1.43 -19.55
C CYS A 44 14.88 2.46 -20.53
N ALA A 45 14.08 3.31 -21.14
CA ALA A 45 14.58 4.39 -22.01
C ALA A 45 15.48 5.41 -21.28
N LEU A 46 15.49 5.37 -19.94
CA LEU A 46 16.38 6.20 -19.10
C LEU A 46 17.75 5.54 -18.84
N ASP A 47 17.94 4.27 -19.23
CA ASP A 47 19.20 3.59 -19.02
C ASP A 47 20.20 3.99 -20.11
N PRO A 48 21.38 4.55 -19.77
CA PRO A 48 22.38 4.97 -20.75
C PRO A 48 23.00 3.78 -21.48
N ILE A 49 23.00 2.61 -20.85
CA ILE A 49 23.44 1.33 -21.41
C ILE A 49 22.29 0.34 -21.28
N PRO A 50 21.88 -0.34 -22.36
CA PRO A 50 20.86 -1.38 -22.26
C PRO A 50 21.25 -2.43 -21.20
N THR A 51 20.33 -2.79 -20.35
CA THR A 51 20.61 -3.69 -19.21
C THR A 51 21.21 -5.04 -19.64
N PRO A 52 20.81 -5.69 -20.76
CA PRO A 52 21.49 -6.92 -21.22
C PRO A 52 22.98 -6.69 -21.49
N LEU A 53 23.35 -5.62 -22.18
CA LEU A 53 24.75 -5.27 -22.46
C LEU A 53 25.53 -4.96 -21.15
N LEU A 54 24.89 -4.28 -20.20
CA LEU A 54 25.46 -4.05 -18.87
C LEU A 54 25.83 -5.38 -18.18
N PHE A 55 24.99 -6.41 -18.34
CA PHE A 55 25.24 -7.75 -17.74
C PHE A 55 26.40 -8.48 -18.44
N GLU A 56 26.59 -8.29 -19.75
CA GLU A 56 27.72 -8.87 -20.48
C GLU A 56 29.06 -8.25 -20.05
N CYS A 57 29.05 -6.95 -19.70
CA CYS A 57 30.24 -6.22 -19.28
C CYS A 57 30.38 -6.11 -17.75
N LEU A 58 29.61 -6.87 -16.99
CA LEU A 58 29.42 -6.67 -15.55
C LEU A 58 30.74 -6.72 -14.78
N ASP A 59 31.66 -7.62 -15.12
CA ASP A 59 32.97 -7.74 -14.47
C ASP A 59 33.79 -6.46 -14.59
N ALA A 60 33.78 -5.85 -15.75
CA ALA A 60 34.55 -4.63 -16.01
C ALA A 60 33.96 -3.40 -15.30
N VAL A 61 32.61 -3.32 -15.16
CA VAL A 61 31.94 -2.15 -14.62
C VAL A 61 31.65 -2.24 -13.11
N MET A 62 31.80 -3.42 -12.49
CA MET A 62 31.50 -3.64 -11.06
C MET A 62 32.19 -2.67 -10.12
N PRO A 63 33.49 -2.33 -10.26
CA PRO A 63 34.14 -1.36 -9.40
C PRO A 63 33.45 0.01 -9.43
N VAL A 64 33.07 0.46 -10.63
CA VAL A 64 32.39 1.75 -10.83
C VAL A 64 30.99 1.73 -10.24
N LEU A 65 30.20 0.67 -10.50
CA LEU A 65 28.85 0.53 -9.96
C LEU A 65 28.87 0.49 -8.43
N THR A 66 29.81 -0.26 -7.86
CA THR A 66 29.96 -0.36 -6.39
C THR A 66 30.33 1.01 -5.80
N ASN A 67 31.21 1.76 -6.47
CA ASN A 67 31.58 3.10 -6.03
C ASN A 67 30.38 4.07 -6.09
N ILE A 68 29.61 4.07 -7.17
CA ILE A 68 28.40 4.92 -7.30
C ILE A 68 27.42 4.63 -6.15
N VAL A 69 27.12 3.35 -5.90
CA VAL A 69 26.20 2.94 -4.84
C VAL A 69 26.74 3.38 -3.49
N ASN A 70 28.00 3.06 -3.16
CA ASN A 70 28.59 3.36 -1.86
C ASN A 70 28.76 4.86 -1.61
N THR A 71 29.14 5.65 -2.62
CA THR A 71 29.18 7.11 -2.53
C THR A 71 27.81 7.67 -2.18
N SER A 72 26.73 7.20 -2.84
CA SER A 72 25.37 7.61 -2.50
C SER A 72 25.00 7.29 -1.06
N LEU A 73 25.31 6.07 -0.58
CA LEU A 73 25.01 5.64 0.79
C LEU A 73 25.77 6.44 1.85
N THR A 74 27.05 6.70 1.62
CA THR A 74 27.92 7.37 2.60
C THR A 74 27.71 8.87 2.66
N THR A 75 27.39 9.50 1.50
CA THR A 75 27.14 10.95 1.44
C THR A 75 25.72 11.33 1.83
N GLY A 76 24.79 10.38 1.85
CA GLY A 76 23.37 10.67 2.05
C GLY A 76 22.72 11.38 0.83
N ILE A 77 23.31 11.26 -0.36
CA ILE A 77 22.84 11.94 -1.57
C ILE A 77 22.36 10.90 -2.60
N TYR A 78 21.12 10.98 -2.98
CA TYR A 78 20.58 10.20 -4.09
C TYR A 78 20.96 10.85 -5.43
N PRO A 79 21.57 10.10 -6.39
CA PRO A 79 22.05 10.68 -7.63
C PRO A 79 20.96 11.35 -8.46
N SER A 80 21.21 12.58 -8.91
CA SER A 80 20.22 13.39 -9.65
C SER A 80 19.77 12.74 -10.96
N ILE A 81 20.67 12.03 -11.65
CA ILE A 81 20.37 11.30 -12.90
C ILE A 81 19.28 10.23 -12.71
N TYR A 82 19.08 9.72 -11.49
CA TYR A 82 18.07 8.70 -11.19
C TYR A 82 16.74 9.29 -10.71
N LYS A 83 16.60 10.62 -10.66
CA LYS A 83 15.39 11.29 -10.15
C LYS A 83 14.31 11.50 -11.22
N THR A 84 14.62 11.24 -12.48
CA THR A 84 13.65 11.33 -13.58
C THR A 84 12.88 10.04 -13.74
N ALA A 85 11.57 10.14 -13.99
CA ALA A 85 10.69 9.03 -14.31
C ALA A 85 9.99 9.24 -15.65
N ILE A 86 9.78 8.15 -16.39
CA ILE A 86 8.88 8.15 -17.56
C ILE A 86 7.59 7.44 -17.14
N VAL A 87 6.52 8.19 -17.05
CA VAL A 87 5.20 7.67 -16.67
C VAL A 87 4.49 7.14 -17.91
N LYS A 88 4.09 5.87 -17.88
CA LYS A 88 3.19 5.27 -18.86
C LYS A 88 1.82 5.08 -18.24
N PRO A 89 0.79 5.73 -18.75
CA PRO A 89 -0.58 5.48 -18.31
C PRO A 89 -1.00 4.08 -18.77
N LEU A 90 -1.35 3.21 -17.83
CA LEU A 90 -1.86 1.87 -18.10
C LEU A 90 -3.34 1.79 -17.73
N LEU A 91 -4.19 1.38 -18.67
CA LEU A 91 -5.61 1.18 -18.41
C LEU A 91 -5.80 0.10 -17.32
N LYS A 92 -6.57 0.40 -16.27
CA LYS A 92 -6.78 -0.50 -15.10
C LYS A 92 -7.40 -1.83 -15.50
N LYS A 93 -8.31 -1.81 -16.51
CA LYS A 93 -8.93 -3.00 -17.10
C LYS A 93 -9.16 -2.73 -18.59
N PRO A 94 -8.99 -3.72 -19.49
CA PRO A 94 -9.20 -3.54 -20.93
C PRO A 94 -10.63 -3.11 -21.34
N THR A 95 -11.60 -3.35 -20.46
CA THR A 95 -13.03 -3.04 -20.69
C THR A 95 -13.43 -1.62 -20.27
N LEU A 96 -12.51 -0.84 -19.68
CA LEU A 96 -12.80 0.54 -19.24
C LEU A 96 -12.65 1.51 -20.42
N ASP A 97 -13.42 2.61 -20.37
CA ASP A 97 -13.34 3.67 -21.37
C ASP A 97 -11.94 4.31 -21.38
N PRO A 98 -11.19 4.24 -22.52
CA PRO A 98 -9.85 4.82 -22.64
C PRO A 98 -9.86 6.36 -22.68
N ASN A 99 -11.00 7.02 -22.86
CA ASN A 99 -11.10 8.48 -22.84
C ASN A 99 -11.16 9.07 -21.45
N GLU A 100 -11.41 8.24 -20.43
CA GLU A 100 -11.50 8.65 -19.04
C GLU A 100 -10.16 8.50 -18.30
N LEU A 101 -9.52 9.61 -17.92
CA LEU A 101 -8.22 9.62 -17.24
C LEU A 101 -8.22 8.85 -15.92
N LYS A 102 -9.33 8.85 -15.17
CA LYS A 102 -9.49 8.09 -13.92
C LYS A 102 -9.34 6.57 -14.08
N ASN A 103 -9.49 6.07 -15.32
CA ASN A 103 -9.36 4.65 -15.65
C ASN A 103 -7.90 4.19 -15.81
N TYR A 104 -6.94 5.10 -15.74
CA TYR A 104 -5.52 4.78 -15.89
C TYR A 104 -4.80 4.71 -14.56
N ARG A 105 -3.74 3.89 -14.52
CA ARG A 105 -2.72 3.89 -13.47
C ARG A 105 -1.46 4.52 -14.03
N PRO A 106 -0.88 5.54 -13.38
CA PRO A 106 0.39 6.14 -13.80
C PRO A 106 1.56 5.23 -13.34
N VAL A 107 2.07 4.38 -14.24
CA VAL A 107 3.20 3.52 -13.92
C VAL A 107 4.50 4.24 -14.25
N SER A 108 5.31 4.52 -13.24
CA SER A 108 6.62 5.16 -13.37
C SER A 108 7.69 4.16 -13.78
N ASN A 109 8.25 4.34 -14.97
CA ASN A 109 9.45 3.64 -15.39
C ASN A 109 10.67 4.40 -14.87
N LEU A 110 11.49 3.73 -14.07
CA LEU A 110 12.72 4.23 -13.49
C LEU A 110 13.90 3.44 -14.06
N SER A 111 15.08 4.07 -14.10
CA SER A 111 16.30 3.43 -14.58
C SER A 111 16.64 2.17 -13.79
N PHE A 112 17.33 1.24 -14.41
CA PHE A 112 17.73 -0.02 -13.78
C PHE A 112 18.58 0.22 -12.51
N MET A 113 19.59 1.11 -12.62
CA MET A 113 20.48 1.41 -11.50
C MET A 113 19.77 2.14 -10.34
N SER A 114 18.74 2.95 -10.63
CA SER A 114 17.85 3.50 -9.61
C SER A 114 17.26 2.38 -8.74
N LYS A 115 16.67 1.37 -9.39
CA LYS A 115 16.05 0.23 -8.70
C LYS A 115 17.07 -0.62 -7.93
N VAL A 116 18.29 -0.75 -8.44
CA VAL A 116 19.38 -1.45 -7.74
C VAL A 116 19.76 -0.72 -6.46
N LEU A 117 19.97 0.58 -6.52
CA LEU A 117 20.29 1.41 -5.36
C LEU A 117 19.15 1.37 -4.32
N GLU A 118 17.90 1.47 -4.77
CA GLU A 118 16.73 1.34 -3.90
C GLU A 118 16.65 -0.02 -3.21
N LYS A 119 17.00 -1.13 -3.90
CA LYS A 119 17.03 -2.47 -3.29
C LYS A 119 18.08 -2.58 -2.18
N VAL A 120 19.26 -1.98 -2.37
CA VAL A 120 20.32 -1.96 -1.36
C VAL A 120 19.85 -1.22 -0.09
N VAL A 121 19.16 -0.10 -0.27
CA VAL A 121 18.59 0.67 0.84
C VAL A 121 17.43 -0.06 1.48
N LEU A 122 16.52 -0.63 0.68
CA LEU A 122 15.36 -1.38 1.18
C LEU A 122 15.76 -2.53 2.11
N ALA A 123 16.80 -3.28 1.76
CA ALA A 123 17.28 -4.38 2.60
C ALA A 123 17.70 -3.89 3.99
N GLN A 124 18.36 -2.73 4.08
CA GLN A 124 18.80 -2.14 5.34
C GLN A 124 17.65 -1.52 6.13
N VAL A 125 16.70 -0.88 5.42
CA VAL A 125 15.45 -0.38 6.02
C VAL A 125 14.67 -1.53 6.65
N PHE A 126 14.45 -2.64 5.93
CA PHE A 126 13.76 -3.80 6.51
C PHE A 126 14.50 -4.41 7.70
N SER A 127 15.82 -4.47 7.64
CA SER A 127 16.63 -4.94 8.79
C SER A 127 16.37 -4.10 10.03
N HIS A 128 16.34 -2.76 9.89
CA HIS A 128 16.03 -1.84 10.98
C HIS A 128 14.57 -1.98 11.47
N LEU A 129 13.61 -1.97 10.56
CA LEU A 129 12.19 -2.08 10.92
C LEU A 129 11.87 -3.39 11.64
N ASN A 130 12.43 -4.51 11.17
CA ASN A 130 12.20 -5.83 11.76
C ASN A 130 12.89 -5.99 13.12
N SER A 131 14.11 -5.46 13.29
CA SER A 131 14.85 -5.56 14.57
C SER A 131 14.14 -4.82 15.71
N HIS A 132 13.29 -3.85 15.41
CA HIS A 132 12.56 -3.05 16.38
C HIS A 132 11.03 -3.26 16.32
N ASN A 133 10.52 -4.21 15.53
CA ASN A 133 9.09 -4.49 15.36
C ASN A 133 8.25 -3.25 15.00
N LEU A 134 8.77 -2.40 14.08
CA LEU A 134 8.17 -1.11 13.77
C LEU A 134 7.02 -1.14 12.75
N ILE A 135 6.76 -2.27 12.12
CA ILE A 135 5.61 -2.44 11.21
C ILE A 135 4.46 -3.05 11.99
N SER A 136 3.26 -2.44 11.89
CA SER A 136 2.05 -2.96 12.52
C SER A 136 1.81 -4.42 12.14
N GLU A 137 1.43 -5.26 13.11
CA GLU A 137 1.03 -6.65 12.90
C GLU A 137 -0.19 -6.78 11.96
N PHE A 138 -1.02 -5.74 11.90
CA PHE A 138 -2.21 -5.68 11.05
C PHE A 138 -1.90 -5.31 9.59
N GLN A 139 -0.66 -4.91 9.26
CA GLN A 139 -0.24 -4.64 7.87
C GLN A 139 0.40 -5.86 7.24
N SER A 140 -0.21 -6.40 6.18
CA SER A 140 0.28 -7.59 5.47
C SER A 140 0.97 -7.30 4.13
N ALA A 141 0.78 -6.11 3.55
CA ALA A 141 1.39 -5.81 2.25
C ALA A 141 2.90 -5.56 2.36
N TYR A 142 3.62 -5.99 1.33
CA TYR A 142 5.06 -5.75 1.14
C TYR A 142 5.94 -6.22 2.30
N ARG A 143 5.49 -7.21 3.04
CA ARG A 143 6.24 -7.83 4.15
C ARG A 143 6.64 -9.26 3.80
N PRO A 144 7.89 -9.68 4.11
CA PRO A 144 8.28 -11.08 3.99
C PRO A 144 7.37 -12.00 4.81
N GLY A 145 6.95 -13.12 4.23
CA GLY A 145 6.08 -14.11 4.88
C GLY A 145 4.60 -13.72 4.98
N HIS A 146 4.21 -12.57 4.41
CA HIS A 146 2.82 -12.11 4.34
C HIS A 146 2.35 -12.02 2.88
N SER A 147 1.05 -12.23 2.66
CA SER A 147 0.42 -12.18 1.34
C SER A 147 -1.06 -11.76 1.48
N THR A 148 -1.76 -11.63 0.36
CA THR A 148 -3.21 -11.44 0.37
C THR A 148 -3.93 -12.61 1.04
N GLU A 149 -3.42 -13.84 0.86
CA GLU A 149 -3.99 -15.04 1.47
C GLU A 149 -3.85 -15.01 2.99
N THR A 150 -2.69 -14.64 3.54
CA THR A 150 -2.51 -14.57 5.00
C THR A 150 -3.36 -13.47 5.63
N ALA A 151 -3.52 -12.32 4.96
CA ALA A 151 -4.42 -11.25 5.41
C ALA A 151 -5.87 -11.72 5.43
N LEU A 152 -6.32 -12.37 4.34
CA LEU A 152 -7.68 -12.89 4.24
C LEU A 152 -7.93 -14.05 5.21
N LEU A 153 -6.93 -14.89 5.46
CA LEU A 153 -7.05 -16.01 6.42
C LEU A 153 -7.41 -15.49 7.81
N LYS A 154 -6.76 -14.39 8.27
CA LYS A 154 -7.07 -13.76 9.55
C LYS A 154 -8.52 -13.27 9.57
N VAL A 155 -8.92 -12.45 8.59
CA VAL A 155 -10.27 -11.89 8.51
C VAL A 155 -11.33 -12.99 8.41
N THR A 156 -11.10 -14.00 7.56
CA THR A 156 -11.99 -15.15 7.38
C THR A 156 -12.16 -15.94 8.67
N ASN A 157 -11.05 -16.23 9.38
CA ASN A 157 -11.10 -16.96 10.64
C ASN A 157 -11.91 -16.22 11.71
N ASP A 158 -11.72 -14.91 11.83
CA ASP A 158 -12.43 -14.09 12.80
C ASP A 158 -13.95 -14.05 12.50
N LEU A 159 -14.31 -13.91 11.20
CA LEU A 159 -15.71 -13.91 10.76
C LEU A 159 -16.40 -15.27 10.96
N LEU A 160 -15.72 -16.38 10.62
CA LEU A 160 -16.25 -17.74 10.81
C LEU A 160 -16.44 -18.04 12.30
N THR A 161 -15.46 -17.71 13.14
CA THR A 161 -15.55 -17.89 14.59
C THR A 161 -16.74 -17.10 15.19
N ALA A 162 -16.98 -15.89 14.68
CA ALA A 162 -18.16 -15.11 15.08
C ALA A 162 -19.47 -15.79 14.65
N MET A 163 -19.55 -16.31 13.42
CA MET A 163 -20.72 -17.04 12.91
C MET A 163 -21.01 -18.31 13.69
N ASP A 164 -19.97 -19.09 14.05
CA ASP A 164 -20.10 -20.31 14.84
C ASP A 164 -20.69 -20.04 16.24
N THR A 165 -20.45 -18.84 16.76
CA THR A 165 -21.03 -18.38 18.03
C THR A 165 -22.38 -17.65 17.88
N GLY A 166 -22.99 -17.70 16.67
CA GLY A 166 -24.29 -17.08 16.38
C GLY A 166 -24.29 -15.56 16.29
N LYS A 167 -23.11 -14.95 16.16
CA LYS A 167 -22.95 -13.49 16.02
C LYS A 167 -23.21 -13.04 14.57
N VAL A 168 -23.50 -11.75 14.44
CA VAL A 168 -23.58 -11.02 13.19
C VAL A 168 -22.31 -10.17 13.06
N SER A 169 -21.71 -10.15 11.88
CA SER A 169 -20.50 -9.38 11.60
C SER A 169 -20.78 -8.29 10.58
N VAL A 170 -20.20 -7.12 10.77
CA VAL A 170 -20.13 -6.06 9.78
C VAL A 170 -18.70 -5.95 9.30
N LEU A 171 -18.48 -6.01 7.99
CA LEU A 171 -17.19 -5.78 7.35
C LEU A 171 -17.33 -4.58 6.41
N THR A 172 -16.41 -3.62 6.55
CA THR A 172 -16.32 -2.44 5.68
C THR A 172 -14.96 -2.39 5.03
N LEU A 173 -14.94 -2.16 3.71
CA LEU A 173 -13.73 -1.96 2.91
C LEU A 173 -13.60 -0.48 2.58
N LEU A 174 -12.46 0.11 2.91
CA LEU A 174 -12.11 1.49 2.61
C LEU A 174 -11.02 1.51 1.55
N ASP A 175 -11.22 2.29 0.48
CA ASP A 175 -10.26 2.49 -0.61
C ASP A 175 -9.74 3.93 -0.59
N LEU A 176 -8.48 4.13 -0.98
CA LEU A 176 -7.86 5.44 -1.07
C LEU A 176 -7.80 5.91 -2.53
N SER A 177 -8.04 7.20 -2.75
CA SER A 177 -7.83 7.84 -4.04
C SER A 177 -6.37 8.23 -4.21
N ALA A 178 -5.70 7.75 -5.28
CA ALA A 178 -4.34 8.14 -5.65
C ALA A 178 -3.32 8.03 -4.50
N ALA A 179 -3.41 6.98 -3.67
CA ALA A 179 -2.69 6.81 -2.41
C ALA A 179 -1.17 7.09 -2.50
N PHE A 180 -0.49 6.54 -3.51
CA PHE A 180 0.95 6.74 -3.70
C PHE A 180 1.31 8.14 -4.18
N ASP A 181 0.42 8.82 -4.90
CA ASP A 181 0.69 10.10 -5.54
C ASP A 181 0.47 11.29 -4.57
N THR A 182 -0.19 11.03 -3.43
CA THR A 182 -0.58 12.07 -2.45
C THR A 182 0.29 12.07 -1.19
N VAL A 183 1.26 11.19 -1.06
CA VAL A 183 2.17 11.13 0.10
C VAL A 183 2.90 12.48 0.26
N ASP A 184 2.64 13.17 1.36
CA ASP A 184 3.33 14.41 1.70
C ASP A 184 4.74 14.11 2.20
N HIS A 185 5.75 14.74 1.59
CA HIS A 185 7.16 14.46 1.88
C HIS A 185 7.58 14.93 3.27
N ASP A 186 7.05 16.05 3.76
CA ASP A 186 7.42 16.58 5.08
C ASP A 186 6.82 15.72 6.20
N ILE A 187 5.56 15.30 6.05
CA ILE A 187 4.92 14.37 6.98
C ILE A 187 5.67 13.03 7.00
N LEU A 188 6.02 12.49 5.82
CA LEU A 188 6.78 11.25 5.72
C LEU A 188 8.14 11.35 6.40
N LEU A 189 8.90 12.41 6.12
CA LEU A 189 10.24 12.62 6.71
C LEU A 189 10.17 12.81 8.22
N HIS A 190 9.16 13.52 8.71
CA HIS A 190 8.92 13.67 10.15
C HIS A 190 8.68 12.29 10.82
N ARG A 191 7.84 11.43 10.22
CA ARG A 191 7.59 10.08 10.73
C ARG A 191 8.82 9.21 10.69
N LEU A 192 9.57 9.24 9.58
CA LEU A 192 10.83 8.50 9.47
C LEU A 192 11.78 8.88 10.61
N GLU A 193 11.88 10.16 10.94
CA GLU A 193 12.75 10.64 12.02
C GLU A 193 12.22 10.26 13.41
N HIS A 194 10.99 10.60 13.72
CA HIS A 194 10.48 10.53 15.09
C HIS A 194 9.86 9.18 15.45
N THR A 195 9.17 8.53 14.48
CA THR A 195 8.48 7.24 14.72
C THR A 195 9.34 6.04 14.34
N PHE A 196 10.21 6.19 13.33
CA PHE A 196 11.02 5.08 12.84
C PHE A 196 12.52 5.24 13.13
N GLY A 197 12.97 6.33 13.77
CA GLY A 197 14.32 6.52 14.22
C GLY A 197 15.38 6.69 13.12
N PHE A 198 14.96 7.17 11.93
CA PHE A 198 15.92 7.56 10.89
C PHE A 198 16.59 8.87 11.26
N GLN A 199 17.91 8.94 11.17
CA GLN A 199 18.67 10.14 11.48
C GLN A 199 19.88 10.30 10.55
N GLY A 200 20.64 11.38 10.70
CA GLY A 200 21.91 11.58 10.04
C GLY A 200 21.85 11.40 8.51
N THR A 201 22.83 10.68 7.96
CA THR A 201 22.93 10.46 6.51
C THR A 201 21.87 9.54 5.96
N ALA A 202 21.26 8.66 6.76
CA ALA A 202 20.15 7.82 6.33
C ALA A 202 18.89 8.66 6.06
N LEU A 203 18.52 9.58 6.97
CA LEU A 203 17.40 10.49 6.76
C LEU A 203 17.69 11.47 5.62
N ALA A 204 18.91 12.00 5.54
CA ALA A 204 19.35 12.88 4.44
C ALA A 204 19.22 12.19 3.07
N TRP A 205 19.56 10.92 3.00
CA TRP A 205 19.42 10.13 1.78
C TRP A 205 17.96 10.01 1.34
N VAL A 206 17.03 9.69 2.27
CA VAL A 206 15.59 9.61 1.93
C VAL A 206 15.06 10.99 1.54
N ARG A 207 15.44 12.05 2.21
CA ARG A 207 15.11 13.43 1.81
C ARG A 207 15.62 13.74 0.40
N SER A 208 16.85 13.37 0.10
CA SER A 208 17.44 13.52 -1.24
C SER A 208 16.71 12.66 -2.28
N TYR A 209 16.30 11.44 -1.93
CA TYR A 209 15.53 10.54 -2.80
C TYR A 209 14.17 11.14 -3.21
N LEU A 210 13.48 11.79 -2.28
CA LEU A 210 12.15 12.37 -2.51
C LEU A 210 12.20 13.71 -3.24
N SER A 211 13.23 14.54 -2.97
CA SER A 211 13.31 15.92 -3.47
C SER A 211 13.87 16.02 -4.89
N GLY A 212 13.43 17.06 -5.62
CA GLY A 212 13.93 17.39 -6.96
C GLY A 212 13.64 16.33 -8.02
N ARG A 213 12.63 15.53 -7.84
CA ARG A 213 12.19 14.55 -8.83
C ARG A 213 11.40 15.18 -9.96
N THR A 214 11.54 14.63 -11.16
CA THR A 214 10.78 15.02 -12.33
C THR A 214 10.15 13.82 -13.00
N GLN A 215 9.05 14.06 -13.70
CA GLN A 215 8.39 13.06 -14.53
C GLN A 215 7.99 13.61 -15.88
N THR A 216 8.00 12.74 -16.87
CA THR A 216 7.44 12.97 -18.20
C THR A 216 6.41 11.88 -18.49
N VAL A 217 5.29 12.24 -19.10
CA VAL A 217 4.28 11.26 -19.54
C VAL A 217 4.62 10.81 -20.95
N SER A 218 4.60 9.49 -21.19
CA SER A 218 4.83 8.90 -22.50
C SER A 218 3.54 8.28 -23.03
N ILE A 219 3.08 8.78 -24.18
CA ILE A 219 1.94 8.23 -24.92
C ILE A 219 2.39 8.00 -26.36
N ASP A 220 2.29 6.78 -26.86
CA ASP A 220 2.66 6.38 -28.23
C ASP A 220 4.07 6.86 -28.65
N GLY A 221 5.02 6.77 -27.73
CA GLY A 221 6.42 7.17 -27.96
C GLY A 221 6.69 8.68 -27.88
N ARG A 222 5.66 9.51 -27.73
CA ARG A 222 5.80 10.97 -27.52
C ARG A 222 5.91 11.26 -26.02
N LEU A 223 6.79 12.20 -25.67
CA LEU A 223 7.01 12.63 -24.30
C LEU A 223 6.41 14.02 -24.07
N SER A 224 5.79 14.21 -22.92
CA SER A 224 5.39 15.55 -22.43
C SER A 224 6.63 16.35 -22.01
N SER A 225 6.45 17.65 -21.73
CA SER A 225 7.44 18.42 -20.98
C SER A 225 7.66 17.82 -19.58
N PRO A 226 8.89 17.90 -19.01
CA PRO A 226 9.16 17.47 -17.66
C PRO A 226 8.37 18.28 -16.63
N THR A 227 7.77 17.60 -15.66
CA THR A 227 7.05 18.23 -14.54
C THR A 227 7.72 17.84 -13.23
N VAL A 228 7.90 18.82 -12.34
CA VAL A 228 8.47 18.59 -11.00
C VAL A 228 7.44 17.92 -10.10
N ILE A 229 7.84 16.86 -9.41
CA ILE A 229 7.03 16.13 -8.41
C ILE A 229 7.29 16.77 -7.04
N ARG A 230 6.24 17.24 -6.37
CA ARG A 230 6.31 17.88 -5.04
C ARG A 230 5.75 17.01 -3.93
N CYS A 231 5.01 15.96 -4.25
CA CYS A 231 4.43 14.97 -3.34
C CYS A 231 4.38 13.61 -4.02
N GLY A 232 4.07 12.58 -3.26
CA GLY A 232 3.95 11.22 -3.75
C GLY A 232 5.28 10.47 -3.80
N VAL A 233 5.15 9.16 -3.97
CA VAL A 233 6.25 8.22 -4.19
C VAL A 233 6.03 7.53 -5.54
N PRO A 234 7.08 7.31 -6.36
CA PRO A 234 6.88 6.80 -7.72
C PRO A 234 6.23 5.42 -7.73
N GLN A 235 5.09 5.28 -8.39
CA GLN A 235 4.44 3.97 -8.61
C GLN A 235 5.30 3.13 -9.57
N GLY A 236 5.99 2.12 -9.04
CA GLY A 236 6.96 1.31 -9.78
C GLY A 236 8.40 1.45 -9.28
N SER A 237 8.65 2.28 -8.27
CA SER A 237 9.89 2.28 -7.49
C SER A 237 9.93 1.09 -6.52
N VAL A 238 11.12 0.77 -6.05
CA VAL A 238 11.33 -0.30 -5.07
C VAL A 238 11.00 0.17 -3.65
N LEU A 239 11.28 1.44 -3.34
CA LEU A 239 11.02 2.02 -2.02
C LEU A 239 9.60 2.57 -1.85
N GLY A 240 8.90 2.93 -2.93
CA GLY A 240 7.56 3.50 -2.85
C GLY A 240 6.60 2.72 -1.94
N PRO A 241 6.48 1.39 -2.12
CA PRO A 241 5.59 0.58 -1.29
C PRO A 241 5.88 0.66 0.21
N ILE A 242 7.14 0.52 0.63
CA ILE A 242 7.48 0.57 2.06
C ILE A 242 7.33 1.99 2.61
N LEU A 243 7.70 3.02 1.85
CA LEU A 243 7.52 4.41 2.27
C LEU A 243 6.04 4.75 2.48
N PHE A 244 5.14 4.21 1.63
CA PHE A 244 3.69 4.36 1.81
C PHE A 244 3.20 3.66 3.09
N ILE A 245 3.67 2.43 3.38
CA ILE A 245 3.34 1.73 4.64
C ILE A 245 3.80 2.54 5.85
N LEU A 246 5.03 3.07 5.83
CA LEU A 246 5.53 3.89 6.93
C LEU A 246 4.75 5.21 7.07
N TYR A 247 4.29 5.77 5.95
CA TYR A 247 3.42 6.94 5.95
C TYR A 247 2.06 6.66 6.59
N THR A 248 1.47 5.49 6.35
CA THR A 248 0.14 5.13 6.83
C THR A 248 0.14 4.36 8.15
N GLN A 249 1.31 4.08 8.74
CA GLN A 249 1.45 3.31 9.98
C GLN A 249 0.53 3.77 11.13
N PRO A 250 0.35 5.08 11.43
CA PRO A 250 -0.50 5.53 12.52
C PRO A 250 -1.99 5.22 12.34
N LEU A 251 -2.43 4.89 11.13
CA LEU A 251 -3.82 4.52 10.84
C LEU A 251 -4.28 3.33 11.70
N SER A 252 -3.38 2.37 11.94
CA SER A 252 -3.66 1.23 12.82
C SER A 252 -3.93 1.67 14.27
N CYS A 253 -3.26 2.71 14.76
CA CYS A 253 -3.50 3.27 16.08
C CYS A 253 -4.85 4.01 16.13
N VAL A 254 -5.22 4.74 15.07
CA VAL A 254 -6.53 5.40 14.97
C VAL A 254 -7.66 4.38 15.10
N ILE A 255 -7.59 3.31 14.30
CA ILE A 255 -8.60 2.24 14.32
C ILE A 255 -8.61 1.50 15.66
N GLY A 256 -7.42 1.25 16.23
CA GLY A 256 -7.27 0.55 17.52
C GLY A 256 -7.87 1.28 18.74
N ASN A 257 -8.21 2.57 18.64
CA ASN A 257 -8.95 3.30 19.68
C ASN A 257 -10.45 2.98 19.71
N HIS A 258 -10.94 2.18 18.76
CA HIS A 258 -12.33 1.78 18.65
C HIS A 258 -12.49 0.27 18.90
N PRO A 259 -13.67 -0.19 19.38
CA PRO A 259 -13.95 -1.60 19.61
C PRO A 259 -14.24 -2.33 18.27
N VAL A 260 -13.28 -2.27 17.36
CA VAL A 260 -13.33 -2.92 16.04
C VAL A 260 -12.03 -3.65 15.77
N SER A 261 -12.07 -4.66 14.92
CA SER A 261 -10.90 -5.33 14.36
C SER A 261 -10.57 -4.75 13.00
N HIS A 262 -9.32 -4.86 12.57
CA HIS A 262 -8.91 -4.40 11.25
C HIS A 262 -7.80 -5.23 10.64
N GLN A 263 -7.67 -5.12 9.33
CA GLN A 263 -6.58 -5.67 8.55
C GLN A 263 -6.22 -4.68 7.44
N LEU A 264 -4.94 -4.41 7.26
CA LEU A 264 -4.40 -3.50 6.25
C LEU A 264 -3.64 -4.29 5.18
N TYR A 265 -3.84 -3.92 3.93
CA TYR A 265 -3.05 -4.43 2.81
C TYR A 265 -2.72 -3.28 1.85
N ALA A 266 -1.58 -2.64 2.06
CA ALA A 266 -1.18 -1.37 1.42
C ALA A 266 -2.23 -0.26 1.65
N ASP A 267 -2.90 0.17 0.60
CA ASP A 267 -3.99 1.16 0.63
C ASP A 267 -5.37 0.56 0.96
N ASP A 268 -5.54 -0.76 0.82
CA ASP A 268 -6.78 -1.43 1.20
C ASP A 268 -6.89 -1.56 2.73
N THR A 269 -7.93 -0.94 3.29
CA THR A 269 -8.23 -0.98 4.73
C THR A 269 -9.53 -1.74 4.98
N GLN A 270 -9.45 -2.80 5.77
CA GLN A 270 -10.58 -3.63 6.17
C GLN A 270 -10.86 -3.37 7.64
N ILE A 271 -12.08 -2.95 7.97
CA ILE A 271 -12.55 -2.75 9.35
C ILE A 271 -13.75 -3.67 9.57
N TYR A 272 -13.74 -4.46 10.63
CA TYR A 272 -14.82 -5.39 10.93
C TYR A 272 -15.07 -5.50 12.43
N SER A 273 -16.30 -5.83 12.77
CA SER A 273 -16.70 -6.10 14.15
C SER A 273 -17.88 -7.06 14.18
N SER A 274 -18.03 -7.80 15.27
CA SER A 274 -19.05 -8.84 15.42
C SER A 274 -19.71 -8.76 16.79
N SER A 275 -21.04 -8.87 16.82
CA SER A 275 -21.81 -8.85 18.07
C SER A 275 -23.05 -9.75 17.99
N SER A 276 -23.77 -9.90 19.11
CA SER A 276 -25.08 -10.53 19.09
C SER A 276 -26.05 -9.75 18.18
N PRO A 277 -27.07 -10.39 17.59
CA PRO A 277 -28.07 -9.70 16.76
C PRO A 277 -28.76 -8.51 17.47
N SER A 278 -28.91 -8.59 18.80
CA SER A 278 -29.51 -7.53 19.61
C SER A 278 -28.60 -6.30 19.78
N GLU A 279 -27.27 -6.46 19.63
CA GLU A 279 -26.28 -5.39 19.82
C GLU A 279 -25.74 -4.84 18.49
N ILE A 280 -26.19 -5.37 17.35
CA ILE A 280 -25.62 -5.03 16.02
C ILE A 280 -25.71 -3.54 15.71
N SER A 281 -26.79 -2.87 16.12
CA SER A 281 -26.94 -1.42 15.92
C SER A 281 -25.88 -0.61 16.67
N ALA A 282 -25.51 -1.01 17.88
CA ALA A 282 -24.45 -0.38 18.65
C ALA A 282 -23.07 -0.64 18.00
N THR A 283 -22.86 -1.85 17.47
CA THR A 283 -21.64 -2.23 16.73
C THR A 283 -21.48 -1.40 15.47
N ILE A 284 -22.55 -1.21 14.69
CA ILE A 284 -22.56 -0.35 13.50
C ILE A 284 -22.22 1.10 13.90
N HIS A 285 -22.83 1.62 14.96
CA HIS A 285 -22.52 2.98 15.43
C HIS A 285 -21.05 3.16 15.84
N ASN A 286 -20.44 2.18 16.49
CA ASN A 286 -19.00 2.22 16.81
C ASN A 286 -18.13 2.17 15.55
N MET A 287 -18.53 1.41 14.55
CA MET A 287 -17.85 1.37 13.24
C MET A 287 -17.97 2.70 12.50
N GLU A 288 -19.13 3.33 12.50
CA GLU A 288 -19.36 4.66 11.93
C GLU A 288 -18.43 5.71 12.54
N LYS A 289 -18.30 5.73 13.87
CA LYS A 289 -17.37 6.61 14.58
C LYS A 289 -15.93 6.33 14.17
N CYS A 290 -15.53 5.07 14.15
CA CYS A 290 -14.19 4.67 13.71
C CYS A 290 -13.89 5.19 12.30
N ILE A 291 -14.80 5.00 11.34
CA ILE A 291 -14.62 5.44 9.96
C ILE A 291 -14.57 6.96 9.87
N CYS A 292 -15.34 7.70 10.66
CA CYS A 292 -15.27 9.16 10.75
C CYS A 292 -13.89 9.64 11.25
N ASP A 293 -13.33 8.99 12.26
CA ASP A 293 -12.00 9.32 12.80
C ASP A 293 -10.89 8.95 11.79
N VAL A 294 -10.99 7.80 11.13
CA VAL A 294 -10.13 7.40 10.02
C VAL A 294 -10.15 8.45 8.91
N LYS A 295 -11.34 8.91 8.49
CA LYS A 295 -11.49 9.95 7.47
C LYS A 295 -10.84 11.26 7.90
N SER A 296 -11.04 11.67 9.15
CA SER A 296 -10.45 12.90 9.71
C SER A 296 -8.93 12.80 9.73
N TRP A 297 -8.40 11.66 10.16
CA TRP A 297 -6.96 11.39 10.12
C TRP A 297 -6.41 11.43 8.69
N MET A 298 -7.09 10.81 7.73
CA MET A 298 -6.68 10.82 6.32
C MET A 298 -6.59 12.24 5.77
N ILE A 299 -7.57 13.10 6.04
CA ILE A 299 -7.57 14.50 5.60
C ILE A 299 -6.36 15.25 6.18
N CYS A 300 -6.08 15.11 7.49
CA CYS A 300 -4.90 15.70 8.12
C CYS A 300 -3.59 15.22 7.48
N ASN A 301 -3.57 14.00 7.00
CA ASN A 301 -2.44 13.36 6.33
C ASN A 301 -2.45 13.49 4.80
N LYS A 302 -3.19 14.45 4.23
CA LYS A 302 -3.26 14.69 2.78
C LYS A 302 -3.69 13.47 1.95
N LEU A 303 -4.34 12.50 2.59
CA LEU A 303 -4.95 11.35 1.95
C LEU A 303 -6.43 11.58 1.73
N GLN A 304 -6.98 10.99 0.69
CA GLN A 304 -8.40 11.11 0.36
C GLN A 304 -9.05 9.73 0.31
N MET A 305 -10.04 9.52 1.16
CA MET A 305 -10.91 8.35 1.12
C MET A 305 -11.81 8.42 -0.13
N ASN A 306 -11.90 7.32 -0.84
CA ASN A 306 -12.79 7.20 -2.00
C ASN A 306 -14.17 6.71 -1.55
N HIS A 307 -15.10 7.64 -1.36
CA HIS A 307 -16.45 7.32 -0.92
C HIS A 307 -17.22 6.43 -1.89
N ASP A 308 -17.02 6.62 -3.21
CA ASP A 308 -17.71 5.86 -4.25
C ASP A 308 -17.29 4.39 -4.32
N LYS A 309 -16.15 4.06 -3.71
CA LYS A 309 -15.61 2.70 -3.65
C LYS A 309 -15.67 2.09 -2.25
N MET A 310 -16.24 2.80 -1.29
CA MET A 310 -16.49 2.22 0.02
C MET A 310 -17.58 1.17 -0.11
N GLU A 311 -17.30 -0.04 0.35
CA GLU A 311 -18.25 -1.15 0.35
C GLU A 311 -18.42 -1.68 1.77
N ALA A 312 -19.64 -2.07 2.12
CA ALA A 312 -19.95 -2.71 3.38
C ALA A 312 -20.82 -3.95 3.18
N ILE A 313 -20.62 -4.96 4.02
CA ILE A 313 -21.43 -6.18 4.01
C ILE A 313 -21.77 -6.58 5.45
N LEU A 314 -22.99 -7.04 5.64
CA LEU A 314 -23.44 -7.64 6.88
C LEU A 314 -23.49 -9.15 6.66
N ILE A 315 -22.75 -9.87 7.50
CA ILE A 315 -22.54 -11.31 7.40
C ILE A 315 -23.21 -11.99 8.58
N ALA A 316 -24.14 -12.90 8.28
CA ALA A 316 -24.86 -13.67 9.29
C ALA A 316 -25.29 -15.04 8.75
N THR A 317 -25.57 -15.99 9.63
CA THR A 317 -26.15 -17.26 9.21
C THR A 317 -27.58 -17.05 8.65
N GLN A 318 -28.02 -17.93 7.76
CA GLN A 318 -29.39 -17.88 7.24
C GLN A 318 -30.45 -17.87 8.36
N ARG A 319 -30.23 -18.67 9.40
CA ARG A 319 -31.11 -18.74 10.58
C ARG A 319 -31.22 -17.38 11.28
N THR A 320 -30.08 -16.70 11.49
CA THR A 320 -30.04 -15.37 12.13
C THR A 320 -30.74 -14.33 11.27
N ASN A 321 -30.50 -14.34 9.95
CA ASN A 321 -31.15 -13.42 8.99
C ASN A 321 -32.67 -13.58 8.96
N MET A 322 -33.19 -14.79 9.15
CA MET A 322 -34.65 -15.05 9.14
C MET A 322 -35.33 -14.71 10.48
N SER A 323 -34.59 -14.73 11.59
CA SER A 323 -35.14 -14.55 12.93
C SER A 323 -35.05 -13.13 13.49
N HIS A 324 -34.28 -12.24 12.84
CA HIS A 324 -34.01 -10.89 13.33
C HIS A 324 -34.15 -9.85 12.21
N ALA A 325 -34.72 -8.68 12.53
CA ALA A 325 -34.71 -7.51 11.65
C ALA A 325 -33.33 -6.84 11.74
N LEU A 326 -32.43 -7.18 10.82
CA LEU A 326 -31.08 -6.62 10.78
C LEU A 326 -31.06 -5.27 10.04
N PRO A 327 -30.19 -4.32 10.40
CA PRO A 327 -30.00 -3.07 9.67
C PRO A 327 -29.62 -3.31 8.21
N SER A 328 -30.01 -2.40 7.32
CA SER A 328 -29.71 -2.47 5.86
C SER A 328 -28.51 -1.61 5.45
N SER A 329 -28.08 -0.67 6.29
CA SER A 329 -27.03 0.31 5.96
C SER A 329 -26.25 0.75 7.21
N LEU A 330 -25.10 1.37 6.97
CA LEU A 330 -24.37 2.19 7.94
C LEU A 330 -24.32 3.65 7.41
N HIS A 331 -24.07 4.63 8.28
CA HIS A 331 -24.13 6.05 7.92
C HIS A 331 -22.79 6.73 8.19
N ILE A 332 -22.15 7.29 7.16
CA ILE A 332 -20.92 8.06 7.31
C ILE A 332 -21.19 9.54 7.01
N ASN A 333 -21.11 10.39 8.04
CA ASN A 333 -21.45 11.81 7.94
C ASN A 333 -22.85 12.05 7.34
N GLY A 334 -23.83 11.22 7.72
CA GLY A 334 -25.21 11.31 7.24
C GLY A 334 -25.47 10.68 5.84
N ILE A 335 -24.43 10.17 5.19
CA ILE A 335 -24.55 9.47 3.90
C ILE A 335 -24.74 7.98 4.17
N PRO A 336 -25.85 7.36 3.72
CA PRO A 336 -26.08 5.93 3.90
C PRO A 336 -25.20 5.12 2.94
N ILE A 337 -24.62 4.04 3.47
CA ILE A 337 -23.90 3.03 2.71
C ILE A 337 -24.66 1.71 2.91
N GLU A 338 -25.37 1.29 1.87
CA GLU A 338 -26.16 0.08 1.88
C GLU A 338 -25.28 -1.18 1.98
N PHE A 339 -25.70 -2.15 2.77
CA PHE A 339 -25.00 -3.42 2.85
C PHE A 339 -25.19 -4.23 1.56
N SER A 340 -24.07 -4.51 0.90
CA SER A 340 -24.03 -5.31 -0.32
C SER A 340 -24.32 -6.78 -0.01
N LYS A 341 -24.95 -7.49 -0.97
CA LYS A 341 -25.11 -8.94 -0.87
C LYS A 341 -23.80 -9.70 -1.04
N SER A 342 -22.86 -9.10 -1.75
CA SER A 342 -21.50 -9.60 -1.91
C SER A 342 -20.54 -8.45 -2.18
N LEU A 343 -19.28 -8.58 -1.76
CA LEU A 343 -18.19 -7.63 -2.04
C LEU A 343 -16.90 -8.38 -2.38
N ARG A 344 -15.97 -7.68 -3.05
CA ARG A 344 -14.66 -8.25 -3.38
C ARG A 344 -13.59 -7.74 -2.42
N ASN A 345 -12.98 -8.64 -1.66
CA ASN A 345 -11.92 -8.37 -0.73
C ASN A 345 -10.63 -9.07 -1.16
N LEU A 346 -9.57 -8.32 -1.49
CA LEU A 346 -8.25 -8.83 -1.93
C LEU A 346 -8.32 -9.99 -2.95
N GLY A 347 -9.28 -9.91 -3.86
CA GLY A 347 -9.47 -10.90 -4.92
C GLY A 347 -10.54 -11.96 -4.66
N ILE A 348 -10.93 -12.21 -3.41
CA ILE A 348 -12.00 -13.15 -3.03
C ILE A 348 -13.34 -12.40 -2.97
N ILE A 349 -14.43 -13.06 -3.36
CA ILE A 349 -15.78 -12.54 -3.23
C ILE A 349 -16.39 -13.14 -1.97
N PHE A 350 -16.71 -12.29 -1.01
CA PHE A 350 -17.49 -12.62 0.18
C PHE A 350 -18.96 -12.37 -0.09
N ASP A 351 -19.83 -13.27 0.31
CA ASP A 351 -21.29 -13.09 0.32
C ASP A 351 -21.80 -12.98 1.76
N ASN A 352 -23.01 -12.46 1.93
CA ASN A 352 -23.63 -12.18 3.23
C ASN A 352 -23.94 -13.43 4.07
N SER A 353 -23.90 -14.62 3.49
CA SER A 353 -23.98 -15.91 4.17
C SER A 353 -22.62 -16.57 4.38
N PHE A 354 -21.55 -15.94 3.87
CA PHE A 354 -20.18 -16.42 3.85
C PHE A 354 -20.00 -17.81 3.24
N SER A 355 -20.84 -18.14 2.23
CA SER A 355 -20.82 -19.43 1.54
C SER A 355 -19.68 -19.57 0.54
N LEU A 356 -19.13 -18.45 0.06
CA LEU A 356 -18.15 -18.35 -1.00
C LEU A 356 -18.61 -18.93 -2.36
N HIS A 357 -19.89 -19.28 -2.49
CA HIS A 357 -20.43 -19.93 -3.69
C HIS A 357 -20.15 -19.10 -4.96
N GLN A 358 -20.42 -17.78 -4.89
CA GLN A 358 -20.20 -16.88 -6.03
C GLN A 358 -18.71 -16.82 -6.42
N HIS A 359 -17.80 -16.83 -5.45
CA HIS A 359 -16.36 -16.84 -5.70
C HIS A 359 -15.92 -18.12 -6.41
N ILE A 360 -16.34 -19.28 -5.90
CA ILE A 360 -16.03 -20.60 -6.48
C ILE A 360 -16.56 -20.68 -7.92
N MET A 361 -17.82 -20.33 -8.15
CA MET A 361 -18.42 -20.34 -9.49
C MET A 361 -17.70 -19.44 -10.48
N ASN A 362 -17.32 -18.23 -10.08
CA ASN A 362 -16.58 -17.30 -10.94
C ASN A 362 -15.17 -17.81 -11.25
N THR A 363 -14.49 -18.41 -10.27
CA THR A 363 -13.15 -19.01 -10.45
C THR A 363 -13.20 -20.18 -11.42
N CYS A 364 -14.15 -21.09 -11.24
CA CYS A 364 -14.37 -22.21 -12.16
C CYS A 364 -14.66 -21.72 -13.58
N ARG A 365 -15.56 -20.72 -13.75
CA ARG A 365 -15.86 -20.15 -15.06
C ARG A 365 -14.62 -19.56 -15.72
N ALA A 366 -13.80 -18.80 -14.99
CA ALA A 366 -12.57 -18.23 -15.51
C ALA A 366 -11.58 -19.34 -15.95
N ALA A 367 -11.41 -20.37 -15.13
CA ALA A 367 -10.54 -21.53 -15.46
C ALA A 367 -11.02 -22.24 -16.74
N TYR A 368 -12.32 -22.49 -16.88
CA TYR A 368 -12.87 -23.12 -18.11
C TYR A 368 -12.68 -22.25 -19.36
N ILE A 369 -12.75 -20.93 -19.26
CA ILE A 369 -12.46 -20.01 -20.37
C ILE A 369 -11.00 -20.17 -20.82
N GLU A 370 -10.06 -20.19 -19.89
CA GLU A 370 -8.63 -20.35 -20.24
C GLU A 370 -8.33 -21.74 -20.80
N LEU A 371 -8.93 -22.80 -20.25
CA LEU A 371 -8.82 -24.16 -20.82
C LEU A 371 -9.31 -24.22 -22.27
N ARG A 372 -10.44 -23.56 -22.59
CA ARG A 372 -10.93 -23.45 -23.98
C ARG A 372 -9.95 -22.74 -24.88
N ARG A 373 -9.35 -21.62 -24.40
CA ARG A 373 -8.33 -20.88 -25.16
C ARG A 373 -7.09 -21.75 -25.47
N ILE A 374 -6.62 -22.51 -24.49
CA ILE A 374 -5.50 -23.44 -24.68
C ILE A 374 -5.86 -24.53 -25.67
N SER A 375 -7.07 -25.10 -25.59
CA SER A 375 -7.50 -26.18 -26.49
C SER A 375 -7.77 -25.74 -27.94
N SER A 376 -7.81 -24.42 -28.19
CA SER A 376 -7.99 -23.83 -29.53
C SER A 376 -6.67 -23.46 -30.22
N ILE A 377 -5.52 -23.68 -29.55
CA ILE A 377 -4.16 -23.55 -30.08
C ILE A 377 -3.70 -24.89 -30.65
#